data_4e934f1a309a0838176d1d55b829f33c
#
_entry.id   4e934f1a309a0838176d1d55b829f33c
#
_cell.length_a   1.000
_cell.length_b   1.000
_cell.length_c   1.000
_cell.angle_alpha   90.00
_cell.angle_beta   90.00
_cell.angle_gamma   90.00
#
_symmetry.space_group_name_H-M   'P 1'
#
loop_
_entity.id
_entity.type
_entity.pdbx_description
1 polymer ?
#
loop_
_entity_poly.entity_id
_entity_poly.type
_entity_poly.pdbx_seq_one_letter_code
_entity_poly.pdbx_strand_id
1 'polypeptide(L)'
;MPNAKVLSEKQAIVAELTEKIQKATAGVIVDYKGITVEEDTALRKECRESNVDYAVVKNTLLRFAFNNTGLNDLDDLLNGTTSLALCDDPVAPARVMANYAKKLDGKFEIKGGFMDGKPVDLATIQSLASIPALPVLQAQVLGTMLAPITGLAVVLKQIAEKNGAPAEDAAPAEEAAPAAE
;
A
#
# COMPACT_ATOMS: atom_id res chain seq x y z
N MET A 1 -12.88 37.28 17.00
CA MET A 1 -11.42 37.08 16.81
C MET A 1 -11.12 35.60 17.12
N PRO A 2 -10.41 34.86 16.30
CA PRO A 2 -10.05 33.48 16.66
C PRO A 2 -9.14 33.50 17.87
N ASN A 3 -9.35 32.55 18.80
CA ASN A 3 -8.56 32.45 20.01
C ASN A 3 -7.10 32.10 19.63
N ALA A 4 -6.14 32.92 20.06
CA ALA A 4 -4.74 32.78 19.71
C ALA A 4 -4.18 31.38 20.04
N LYS A 5 -4.64 30.76 21.14
CA LYS A 5 -4.26 29.39 21.52
C LYS A 5 -4.71 28.35 20.48
N VAL A 6 -5.96 28.44 20.00
CA VAL A 6 -6.51 27.51 19.00
C VAL A 6 -5.83 27.69 17.64
N LEU A 7 -5.34 28.89 17.33
CA LEU A 7 -4.62 29.15 16.09
C LEU A 7 -3.22 28.54 16.14
N SER A 8 -2.52 28.67 17.27
CA SER A 8 -1.20 28.06 17.45
C SER A 8 -1.27 26.53 17.43
N GLU A 9 -2.29 25.91 18.04
CA GLU A 9 -2.51 24.46 17.97
C GLU A 9 -2.72 23.96 16.54
N LYS A 10 -3.53 24.68 15.73
CA LYS A 10 -3.75 24.33 14.33
C LYS A 10 -2.49 24.49 13.49
N GLN A 11 -1.69 25.53 13.76
CA GLN A 11 -0.42 25.72 13.07
C GLN A 11 0.58 24.60 13.40
N ALA A 12 0.62 24.14 14.66
CA ALA A 12 1.44 23.01 15.06
C ALA A 12 1.02 21.72 14.33
N ILE A 13 -0.30 21.44 14.24
CA ILE A 13 -0.82 20.27 13.52
C ILE A 13 -0.46 20.35 12.02
N VAL A 14 -0.57 21.52 11.39
CA VAL A 14 -0.19 21.69 9.98
C VAL A 14 1.31 21.47 9.79
N ALA A 15 2.15 21.95 10.71
CA ALA A 15 3.59 21.73 10.66
C ALA A 15 3.94 20.23 10.77
N GLU A 16 3.35 19.52 11.74
CA GLU A 16 3.53 18.06 11.89
C GLU A 16 3.08 17.29 10.64
N LEU A 17 1.93 17.66 10.06
CA LEU A 17 1.44 17.05 8.83
C LEU A 17 2.37 17.32 7.64
N THR A 18 2.88 18.54 7.52
CA THR A 18 3.83 18.90 6.46
C THR A 18 5.12 18.08 6.58
N GLU A 19 5.65 17.92 7.79
CA GLU A 19 6.82 17.07 8.02
C GLU A 19 6.58 15.61 7.69
N LYS A 20 5.41 15.06 8.07
CA LYS A 20 5.01 13.68 7.75
C LYS A 20 4.88 13.47 6.25
N ILE A 21 4.25 14.40 5.53
CA ILE A 21 4.10 14.33 4.07
C ILE A 21 5.47 14.42 3.37
N GLN A 22 6.38 15.25 3.86
CA GLN A 22 7.73 15.37 3.29
C GLN A 22 8.61 14.14 3.53
N LYS A 23 8.42 13.44 4.66
CA LYS A 23 9.14 12.20 4.98
C LYS A 23 8.59 11.00 4.22
N ALA A 24 7.26 10.96 4.00
CA ALA A 24 6.62 9.85 3.33
C ALA A 24 6.93 9.85 1.82
N THR A 25 7.30 8.69 1.30
CA THR A 25 7.52 8.49 -0.14
C THR A 25 6.20 8.43 -0.91
N ALA A 26 5.15 7.84 -0.31
CA ALA A 26 3.84 7.75 -0.93
C ALA A 26 2.72 8.07 0.06
N GLY A 27 1.65 8.67 -0.48
CA GLY A 27 0.43 8.92 0.26
C GLY A 27 -0.80 8.69 -0.60
N VAL A 28 -1.83 8.09 -0.01
CA VAL A 28 -3.12 7.82 -0.65
C VAL A 28 -4.23 8.53 0.10
N ILE A 29 -5.06 9.23 -0.65
CA ILE A 29 -6.23 9.95 -0.14
C ILE A 29 -7.46 9.09 -0.40
N VAL A 30 -8.21 8.80 0.66
CA VAL A 30 -9.38 7.94 0.59
C VAL A 30 -10.61 8.58 1.24
N ASP A 31 -11.77 8.24 0.72
CA ASP A 31 -13.06 8.53 1.32
C ASP A 31 -13.52 7.34 2.17
N TYR A 32 -13.90 7.59 3.41
CA TYR A 32 -14.34 6.56 4.35
C TYR A 32 -15.82 6.67 4.72
N LYS A 33 -16.65 7.14 3.81
CA LYS A 33 -18.06 7.41 4.07
C LYS A 33 -18.85 6.10 4.29
N GLY A 34 -19.39 5.94 5.51
CA GLY A 34 -20.28 4.82 5.82
C GLY A 34 -19.60 3.54 6.30
N ILE A 35 -18.35 3.61 6.72
CA ILE A 35 -17.62 2.51 7.36
C ILE A 35 -18.13 2.29 8.79
N THR A 36 -18.24 1.04 9.23
CA THR A 36 -18.53 0.70 10.62
C THR A 36 -17.29 0.80 11.49
N VAL A 37 -17.48 0.93 12.82
CA VAL A 37 -16.37 1.03 13.77
C VAL A 37 -15.49 -0.23 13.76
N GLU A 38 -16.09 -1.39 13.53
CA GLU A 38 -15.37 -2.67 13.44
C GLU A 38 -14.46 -2.69 12.21
N GLU A 39 -14.99 -2.26 11.04
CA GLU A 39 -14.24 -2.18 9.80
C GLU A 39 -13.07 -1.17 9.90
N ASP A 40 -13.30 0.02 10.51
CA ASP A 40 -12.23 1.01 10.72
C ASP A 40 -11.14 0.48 11.67
N THR A 41 -11.54 -0.26 12.72
CA THR A 41 -10.58 -0.87 13.65
C THR A 41 -9.72 -1.93 12.97
N ALA A 42 -10.32 -2.76 12.10
CA ALA A 42 -9.61 -3.76 11.30
C ALA A 42 -8.67 -3.09 10.28
N LEU A 43 -9.13 -2.03 9.59
CA LEU A 43 -8.31 -1.22 8.69
C LEU A 43 -7.07 -0.66 9.40
N ARG A 44 -7.25 -0.04 10.56
CA ARG A 44 -6.15 0.53 11.35
C ARG A 44 -5.17 -0.53 11.85
N LYS A 45 -5.64 -1.76 12.09
CA LYS A 45 -4.78 -2.88 12.44
C LYS A 45 -3.90 -3.28 11.26
N GLU A 46 -4.48 -3.52 10.08
CA GLU A 46 -3.72 -3.84 8.85
C GLU A 46 -2.76 -2.72 8.44
N CYS A 47 -3.17 -1.45 8.60
CA CYS A 47 -2.28 -0.31 8.35
C CYS A 47 -1.04 -0.35 9.26
N ARG A 48 -1.21 -0.64 10.55
CA ARG A 48 -0.09 -0.76 11.50
C ARG A 48 0.83 -1.94 11.18
N GLU A 49 0.27 -3.08 10.80
CA GLU A 49 1.03 -4.26 10.37
C GLU A 49 1.84 -4.00 9.09
N SER A 50 1.36 -3.11 8.23
CA SER A 50 2.02 -2.70 6.97
C SER A 50 2.85 -1.42 7.12
N ASN A 51 3.07 -0.90 8.33
CA ASN A 51 3.76 0.37 8.61
C ASN A 51 3.17 1.58 7.88
N VAL A 52 1.86 1.59 7.64
CA VAL A 52 1.13 2.71 7.03
C VAL A 52 0.56 3.61 8.13
N ASP A 53 0.94 4.89 8.14
CA ASP A 53 0.36 5.90 9.04
C ASP A 53 -0.99 6.37 8.47
N TYR A 54 -2.08 5.84 9.03
CA TYR A 54 -3.44 6.18 8.63
C TYR A 54 -4.05 7.19 9.59
N ALA A 55 -4.34 8.38 9.09
CA ALA A 55 -4.91 9.49 9.86
C ALA A 55 -6.13 10.11 9.18
N VAL A 56 -7.17 10.38 9.98
CA VAL A 56 -8.32 11.17 9.55
C VAL A 56 -8.05 12.61 9.90
N VAL A 57 -7.94 13.47 8.90
CA VAL A 57 -7.57 14.88 9.08
C VAL A 57 -8.60 15.77 8.40
N LYS A 58 -8.80 16.96 8.98
CA LYS A 58 -9.71 17.95 8.41
C LYS A 58 -9.17 18.49 7.07
N ASN A 59 -10.01 18.49 6.02
CA ASN A 59 -9.64 18.91 4.66
C ASN A 59 -8.94 20.28 4.59
N THR A 60 -9.39 21.23 5.40
CA THR A 60 -8.77 22.57 5.44
C THR A 60 -7.33 22.54 5.95
N LEU A 61 -6.98 21.65 6.88
CA LEU A 61 -5.61 21.51 7.37
C LEU A 61 -4.73 20.77 6.34
N LEU A 62 -5.30 19.76 5.65
CA LEU A 62 -4.63 19.07 4.55
C LEU A 62 -4.31 20.02 3.39
N ARG A 63 -5.24 20.91 3.01
CA ARG A 63 -4.98 21.93 1.98
C ARG A 63 -3.79 22.81 2.32
N PHE A 64 -3.70 23.27 3.56
CA PHE A 64 -2.53 24.07 3.99
C PHE A 64 -1.24 23.25 3.94
N ALA A 65 -1.27 21.98 4.34
CA ALA A 65 -0.11 21.12 4.30
C ALA A 65 0.33 20.83 2.85
N PHE A 66 -0.61 20.55 1.93
CA PHE A 66 -0.31 20.31 0.52
C PHE A 66 0.19 21.56 -0.21
N ASN A 67 -0.37 22.72 0.08
CA ASN A 67 0.14 24.00 -0.45
C ASN A 67 1.59 24.27 0.00
N ASN A 68 1.93 23.90 1.24
CA ASN A 68 3.29 24.03 1.73
C ASN A 68 4.28 23.02 1.09
N THR A 69 3.79 21.89 0.61
CA THR A 69 4.59 20.85 -0.06
C THR A 69 4.57 20.93 -1.59
N GLY A 70 3.77 21.85 -2.16
CA GLY A 70 3.69 22.07 -3.61
C GLY A 70 2.72 21.10 -4.34
N LEU A 71 1.90 20.35 -3.61
CA LEU A 71 0.93 19.38 -4.14
C LEU A 71 -0.46 20.01 -4.37
N ASN A 72 -0.53 21.16 -5.03
CA ASN A 72 -1.76 21.92 -5.21
C ASN A 72 -2.82 21.19 -6.05
N ASP A 73 -2.39 20.30 -6.96
CA ASP A 73 -3.27 19.54 -7.84
C ASP A 73 -4.20 18.56 -7.09
N LEU A 74 -3.87 18.25 -5.82
CA LEU A 74 -4.69 17.39 -4.97
C LEU A 74 -5.82 18.15 -4.24
N ASP A 75 -5.87 19.47 -4.31
CA ASP A 75 -6.87 20.27 -3.62
C ASP A 75 -8.30 19.97 -4.09
N ASP A 76 -8.48 19.63 -5.37
CA ASP A 76 -9.79 19.28 -5.94
C ASP A 76 -10.32 17.94 -5.40
N LEU A 77 -9.44 17.05 -4.94
CA LEU A 77 -9.79 15.75 -4.36
C LEU A 77 -10.21 15.86 -2.89
N LEU A 78 -9.89 16.97 -2.21
CA LEU A 78 -10.17 17.18 -0.78
C LEU A 78 -11.61 17.66 -0.53
N ASN A 79 -12.58 16.98 -1.14
CA ASN A 79 -14.01 17.26 -0.93
C ASN A 79 -14.67 16.07 -0.20
N GLY A 80 -15.53 16.34 0.77
CA GLY A 80 -16.24 15.32 1.57
C GLY A 80 -15.40 14.77 2.72
N THR A 81 -15.65 13.52 3.10
CA THR A 81 -14.89 12.81 4.13
C THR A 81 -13.52 12.39 3.55
N THR A 82 -12.46 12.66 4.30
CA THR A 82 -11.11 12.42 3.77
C THR A 82 -10.23 11.84 4.86
N SER A 83 -9.56 10.76 4.55
CA SER A 83 -8.47 10.21 5.35
C SER A 83 -7.20 10.11 4.49
N LEU A 84 -6.07 10.22 5.14
CA LEU A 84 -4.75 10.18 4.54
C LEU A 84 -3.99 8.98 5.06
N ALA A 85 -3.45 8.18 4.14
CA ALA A 85 -2.57 7.07 4.43
C ALA A 85 -1.18 7.40 3.90
N LEU A 86 -0.19 7.48 4.77
CA LEU A 86 1.20 7.80 4.44
C LEU A 86 2.10 6.58 4.71
N CYS A 87 3.10 6.36 3.86
CA CYS A 87 4.09 5.32 4.07
C CYS A 87 5.42 5.68 3.38
N ASP A 88 6.50 5.09 3.88
CA ASP A 88 7.82 5.15 3.24
C ASP A 88 7.89 4.19 2.04
N ASP A 89 7.11 3.08 2.07
CA ASP A 89 7.00 2.16 0.95
C ASP A 89 5.99 2.68 -0.08
N PRO A 90 6.36 2.79 -1.38
CA PRO A 90 5.47 3.35 -2.40
C PRO A 90 4.24 2.48 -2.70
N VAL A 91 4.29 1.17 -2.43
CA VAL A 91 3.25 0.20 -2.80
C VAL A 91 2.32 -0.14 -1.63
N ALA A 92 2.82 -0.13 -0.40
CA ALA A 92 2.08 -0.55 0.78
C ALA A 92 0.73 0.16 0.98
N PRO A 93 0.65 1.52 0.95
CA PRO A 93 -0.62 2.21 1.16
C PRO A 93 -1.62 1.94 0.04
N ALA A 94 -1.17 1.92 -1.23
CA ALA A 94 -2.03 1.63 -2.37
C ALA A 94 -2.65 0.22 -2.28
N ARG A 95 -1.86 -0.79 -1.89
CA ARG A 95 -2.31 -2.17 -1.76
C ARG A 95 -3.32 -2.34 -0.63
N VAL A 96 -3.05 -1.82 0.57
CA VAL A 96 -3.95 -1.93 1.71
C VAL A 96 -5.28 -1.23 1.39
N MET A 97 -5.23 0.00 0.88
CA MET A 97 -6.44 0.77 0.56
C MET A 97 -7.25 0.15 -0.57
N ALA A 98 -6.61 -0.37 -1.62
CA ALA A 98 -7.32 -1.06 -2.71
C ALA A 98 -7.97 -2.39 -2.27
N ASN A 99 -7.33 -3.13 -1.37
CA ASN A 99 -7.94 -4.34 -0.81
C ASN A 99 -9.19 -4.02 0.01
N TYR A 100 -9.15 -2.93 0.80
CA TYR A 100 -10.33 -2.47 1.54
C TYR A 100 -11.41 -1.89 0.64
N ALA A 101 -11.05 -1.16 -0.41
CA ALA A 101 -12.01 -0.68 -1.41
C ALA A 101 -12.77 -1.84 -2.07
N LYS A 102 -12.11 -2.96 -2.33
CA LYS A 102 -12.75 -4.18 -2.86
C LYS A 102 -13.61 -4.92 -1.82
N LYS A 103 -13.24 -4.90 -0.54
CA LYS A 103 -14.01 -5.55 0.54
C LYS A 103 -15.26 -4.76 0.93
N LEU A 104 -15.21 -3.44 0.81
CA LEU A 104 -16.22 -2.50 1.30
C LEU A 104 -16.91 -1.77 0.13
N ASP A 105 -17.39 -2.52 -0.85
CA ASP A 105 -18.02 -2.02 -2.07
C ASP A 105 -18.94 -0.79 -1.83
N GLY A 106 -18.53 0.37 -2.37
CA GLY A 106 -19.29 1.63 -2.32
C GLY A 106 -19.21 2.43 -1.01
N LYS A 107 -18.49 1.95 0.02
CA LYS A 107 -18.30 2.68 1.28
C LYS A 107 -16.91 3.29 1.42
N PHE A 108 -15.96 2.75 0.69
CA PHE A 108 -14.56 3.14 0.74
C PHE A 108 -14.05 3.39 -0.68
N GLU A 109 -13.74 4.64 -0.98
CA GLU A 109 -13.32 5.04 -2.32
C GLU A 109 -11.94 5.70 -2.26
N ILE A 110 -11.07 5.32 -3.17
CA ILE A 110 -9.77 5.97 -3.35
C ILE A 110 -10.00 7.19 -4.24
N LYS A 111 -9.65 8.37 -3.75
CA LYS A 111 -9.78 9.63 -4.53
C LYS A 111 -8.54 9.91 -5.37
N GLY A 112 -7.38 9.60 -4.87
CA GLY A 112 -6.10 9.87 -5.51
C GLY A 112 -4.97 9.73 -4.52
N GLY A 113 -3.79 10.19 -4.89
CA GLY A 113 -2.64 10.17 -4.01
C GLY A 113 -1.45 10.91 -4.59
N PHE A 114 -0.33 10.79 -3.91
CA PHE A 114 0.95 11.30 -4.39
C PHE A 114 2.05 10.25 -4.19
N MET A 115 3.07 10.32 -5.02
CA MET A 115 4.27 9.50 -4.94
C MET A 115 5.47 10.34 -5.34
N ASP A 116 6.51 10.35 -4.50
CA ASP A 116 7.73 11.16 -4.70
C ASP A 116 7.43 12.64 -4.97
N GLY A 117 6.43 13.20 -4.27
CA GLY A 117 6.04 14.61 -4.44
C GLY A 117 5.30 14.92 -5.74
N LYS A 118 4.79 13.90 -6.45
CA LYS A 118 3.98 14.07 -7.66
C LYS A 118 2.57 13.54 -7.44
N PRO A 119 1.53 14.22 -7.92
CA PRO A 119 0.17 13.71 -7.87
C PRO A 119 0.05 12.44 -8.75
N VAL A 120 -0.70 11.46 -8.27
CA VAL A 120 -0.91 10.18 -8.94
C VAL A 120 -2.40 9.91 -9.10
N ASP A 121 -2.79 9.51 -10.32
CA ASP A 121 -4.17 9.18 -10.67
C ASP A 121 -4.62 7.82 -10.12
N LEU A 122 -5.94 7.64 -10.05
CA LEU A 122 -6.59 6.39 -9.63
C LEU A 122 -6.10 5.16 -10.40
N ALA A 123 -5.92 5.28 -11.73
CA ALA A 123 -5.46 4.18 -12.57
C ALA A 123 -4.05 3.71 -12.17
N THR A 124 -3.18 4.65 -11.85
CA THR A 124 -1.81 4.35 -11.40
C THR A 124 -1.82 3.72 -9.99
N ILE A 125 -2.67 4.22 -9.08
CA ILE A 125 -2.83 3.63 -7.73
C ILE A 125 -3.34 2.20 -7.81
N GLN A 126 -4.30 1.91 -8.70
CA GLN A 126 -4.78 0.54 -8.93
C GLN A 126 -3.69 -0.37 -9.51
N SER A 127 -2.86 0.14 -10.40
CA SER A 127 -1.70 -0.58 -10.94
C SER A 127 -0.69 -0.88 -9.83
N LEU A 128 -0.37 0.09 -8.97
CA LEU A 128 0.49 -0.08 -7.80
C LEU A 128 -0.11 -1.10 -6.82
N ALA A 129 -1.40 -1.08 -6.61
CA ALA A 129 -2.09 -2.04 -5.72
C ALA A 129 -2.02 -3.48 -6.22
N SER A 130 -1.82 -3.71 -7.51
CA SER A 130 -1.63 -5.04 -8.10
C SER A 130 -0.24 -5.63 -7.82
N ILE A 131 0.73 -4.81 -7.40
CA ILE A 131 2.09 -5.22 -7.11
C ILE A 131 2.13 -5.92 -5.74
N PRO A 132 2.70 -7.14 -5.64
CA PRO A 132 2.82 -7.83 -4.37
C PRO A 132 3.84 -7.16 -3.43
N ALA A 133 3.84 -7.57 -2.16
CA ALA A 133 4.81 -7.08 -1.17
C ALA A 133 6.25 -7.38 -1.62
N LEU A 134 7.18 -6.55 -1.19
CA LEU A 134 8.60 -6.59 -1.57
C LEU A 134 9.24 -8.00 -1.42
N PRO A 135 9.04 -8.76 -0.32
CA PRO A 135 9.60 -10.10 -0.21
C PRO A 135 8.99 -11.09 -1.23
N VAL A 136 7.71 -10.96 -1.55
CA VAL A 136 7.05 -11.81 -2.55
C VAL A 136 7.56 -11.48 -3.95
N LEU A 137 7.80 -10.20 -4.24
CA LEU A 137 8.35 -9.74 -5.51
C LEU A 137 9.79 -10.24 -5.70
N GLN A 138 10.61 -10.20 -4.65
CA GLN A 138 11.95 -10.79 -4.66
C GLN A 138 11.91 -12.31 -4.90
N ALA A 139 11.00 -13.03 -4.23
CA ALA A 139 10.82 -14.46 -4.44
C ALA A 139 10.38 -14.78 -5.88
N GLN A 140 9.50 -13.95 -6.45
CA GLN A 140 9.06 -14.09 -7.84
C GLN A 140 10.21 -13.91 -8.84
N VAL A 141 11.06 -12.89 -8.63
CA VAL A 141 12.26 -12.69 -9.47
C VAL A 141 13.20 -13.87 -9.36
N LEU A 142 13.51 -14.36 -8.16
CA LEU A 142 14.34 -15.54 -7.97
C LEU A 142 13.73 -16.79 -8.61
N GLY A 143 12.41 -16.96 -8.49
CA GLY A 143 11.67 -18.04 -9.13
C GLY A 143 11.77 -18.00 -10.66
N THR A 144 11.64 -16.83 -11.28
CA THR A 144 11.78 -16.68 -12.74
C THR A 144 13.20 -16.96 -13.22
N MET A 145 14.22 -16.64 -12.43
CA MET A 145 15.61 -16.99 -12.76
C MET A 145 15.87 -18.50 -12.69
N LEU A 146 15.22 -19.20 -11.76
CA LEU A 146 15.31 -20.66 -11.62
C LEU A 146 14.40 -21.44 -12.58
N ALA A 147 13.36 -20.78 -13.13
CA ALA A 147 12.36 -21.41 -13.98
C ALA A 147 12.94 -22.19 -15.19
N PRO A 148 13.99 -21.74 -15.91
CA PRO A 148 14.55 -22.50 -17.01
C PRO A 148 15.16 -23.83 -16.56
N ILE A 149 15.81 -23.84 -15.38
CA ILE A 149 16.44 -25.04 -14.82
C ILE A 149 15.39 -26.04 -14.34
N THR A 150 14.41 -25.55 -13.59
CA THR A 150 13.32 -26.39 -13.08
C THR A 150 12.45 -26.91 -14.22
N GLY A 151 12.18 -26.08 -15.23
CA GLY A 151 11.44 -26.48 -16.43
C GLY A 151 12.14 -27.62 -17.19
N LEU A 152 13.47 -27.53 -17.36
CA LEU A 152 14.24 -28.61 -17.97
C LEU A 152 14.18 -29.90 -17.15
N ALA A 153 14.32 -29.80 -15.82
CA ALA A 153 14.24 -30.95 -14.92
C ALA A 153 12.86 -31.63 -14.98
N VAL A 154 11.79 -30.86 -15.01
CA VAL A 154 10.42 -31.38 -15.15
C VAL A 154 10.22 -32.09 -16.48
N VAL A 155 10.69 -31.52 -17.60
CA VAL A 155 10.60 -32.14 -18.93
C VAL A 155 11.39 -33.44 -18.96
N LEU A 156 12.61 -33.46 -18.42
CA LEU A 156 13.41 -34.69 -18.35
C LEU A 156 12.74 -35.77 -17.49
N LYS A 157 12.14 -35.40 -16.37
CA LYS A 157 11.36 -36.30 -15.52
C LYS A 157 10.15 -36.89 -16.28
N GLN A 158 9.39 -36.05 -16.98
CA GLN A 158 8.25 -36.51 -17.78
C GLN A 158 8.66 -37.43 -18.94
N ILE A 159 9.82 -37.20 -19.57
CA ILE A 159 10.37 -38.08 -20.60
C ILE A 159 10.76 -39.43 -19.98
N ALA A 160 11.42 -39.42 -18.81
CA ALA A 160 11.80 -40.65 -18.11
C ALA A 160 10.57 -41.48 -17.71
N GLU A 161 9.51 -40.82 -17.18
CA GLU A 161 8.24 -41.49 -16.84
C GLU A 161 7.56 -42.09 -18.06
N LYS A 162 7.56 -41.39 -19.20
CA LYS A 162 7.00 -41.92 -20.47
C LYS A 162 7.79 -43.07 -21.03
N ASN A 163 9.08 -43.11 -20.80
CA ASN A 163 9.97 -44.20 -21.27
C ASN A 163 10.05 -45.38 -20.31
N GLY A 164 9.22 -45.41 -19.24
CA GLY A 164 9.08 -46.55 -18.33
C GLY A 164 10.21 -46.72 -17.32
N ALA A 165 11.01 -45.70 -17.07
CA ALA A 165 11.92 -45.68 -15.95
C ALA A 165 11.19 -45.45 -14.62
N PRO A 166 11.38 -46.29 -13.56
CA PRO A 166 10.76 -46.04 -12.26
C PRO A 166 11.27 -44.72 -11.71
N ALA A 167 10.35 -43.93 -11.21
CA ALA A 167 10.64 -42.63 -10.54
C ALA A 167 11.32 -42.94 -9.20
N GLU A 168 12.65 -43.07 -9.17
CA GLU A 168 13.43 -43.03 -7.94
C GLU A 168 13.89 -41.61 -7.68
N ASP A 169 13.27 -41.03 -6.64
CA ASP A 169 13.73 -39.98 -5.75
C ASP A 169 14.62 -38.85 -6.34
N ALA A 170 13.97 -37.84 -6.93
CA ALA A 170 14.48 -36.48 -6.80
C ALA A 170 13.54 -35.75 -5.82
N ALA A 171 13.85 -35.86 -4.53
CA ALA A 171 13.19 -35.10 -3.48
C ALA A 171 13.16 -33.60 -3.86
N PRO A 172 12.01 -32.92 -3.81
CA PRO A 172 12.00 -31.48 -3.87
C PRO A 172 12.80 -30.97 -2.67
N ALA A 173 13.72 -30.07 -2.92
CA ALA A 173 14.41 -29.34 -1.87
C ALA A 173 13.34 -28.72 -0.98
N GLU A 174 13.22 -29.26 0.22
CA GLU A 174 12.30 -28.91 1.27
C GLU A 174 12.44 -27.43 1.58
N GLU A 175 11.34 -26.77 1.46
CA GLU A 175 10.99 -25.44 1.89
C GLU A 175 11.60 -25.12 3.27
N ALA A 176 12.72 -24.42 3.29
CA ALA A 176 13.24 -23.83 4.52
C ALA A 176 12.37 -22.61 4.86
N ALA A 177 11.31 -22.86 5.60
CA ALA A 177 10.60 -21.80 6.33
C ALA A 177 11.57 -21.22 7.37
N PRO A 178 11.78 -19.90 7.43
CA PRO A 178 12.47 -19.31 8.55
C PRO A 178 11.57 -19.38 9.78
N ALA A 179 12.03 -20.14 10.78
CA ALA A 179 11.46 -20.10 12.11
C ALA A 179 11.56 -18.67 12.67
N ALA A 180 10.44 -18.22 13.21
CA ALA A 180 10.35 -17.01 14.01
C ALA A 180 11.11 -17.18 15.33
N GLU A 181 11.92 -16.21 15.66
CA GLU A 181 12.20 -15.72 17.02
C GLU A 181 12.19 -14.19 17.01
#